data_8c383eaeaa21ee70b656f89552de3c8f
#
_entry.id   8c383eaeaa21ee70b656f89552de3c8f
#
_cell.length_a   1.000
_cell.length_b   1.000
_cell.length_c   1.000
_cell.angle_alpha   90.00
_cell.angle_beta   90.00
_cell.angle_gamma   90.00
#
_symmetry.space_group_name_H-M   'P 1'
#
loop_
_entity.id
_entity.type
_entity.pdbx_description
1 polymer ?
#
loop_
_entity_poly.entity_id
_entity_poly.type
_entity_poly.pdbx_seq_one_letter_code
_entity_poly.pdbx_strand_id
1 'polypeptide(L)'
;MIILCGLVAAGCAACSREIQPAGERNIPEGQVRVVMPVQAGQMACVTRAADEDTVNDLNVYLFDAYSRELVLHSYLTSMELEFNCVPGNYELYVIANAYADLGELQYAQVTDRTVNFMVGLRSLPMSAMRELQIEQQPGNRVTLPPLELERDMAKITYSISAAPAMKGMEIVSLQVCNIPRRGAIFGDTAPSAQEDEYVSSNRSIVMDGQGRYTDELYMPQNCQGIVASVTDQRLKDADHAPQYATYLMIRAVRENKVLEYRVYLGENNTTDFNVRRNTRYSLDITIEGESEVDTRVQCYTLDVYDDLENSDAALSGYCIPSKAWNLHFDIAGNTAGRKIDGTVTLREGVASCFKFNTNPYGQTGTIALWNQNGPNSLPVIYNPPVVTEANGWIEYDVLLVDDGGFRKTYTFRHMLANEIRAVPYGDEALTVTGAPYYLRQEDGTLRIACYENGCTLRAPQYSAGMRFAGWYADAAYRTRLSTEVQYLCKPSATLTVVYAKYEKL
;
A
#
# COMPACT_ATOMS: atom_id res chain seq x y z
N MET A 1 38.49 39.17 39.01
CA MET A 1 38.49 38.03 39.94
C MET A 1 37.94 36.85 39.14
N ILE A 2 38.86 36.07 38.60
CA ILE A 2 38.57 34.95 37.68
C ILE A 2 38.62 33.69 38.54
N ILE A 3 37.50 32.98 38.63
CA ILE A 3 37.43 31.66 39.26
C ILE A 3 37.47 30.60 38.15
N LEU A 4 38.57 29.86 38.14
CA LEU A 4 38.83 28.72 37.29
C LEU A 4 38.18 27.48 37.95
N CYS A 5 37.13 26.89 37.40
CA CYS A 5 36.62 25.58 37.77
C CYS A 5 37.29 24.52 36.90
N GLY A 6 38.16 23.72 37.52
CA GLY A 6 38.75 22.56 36.87
C GLY A 6 37.78 21.39 36.79
N LEU A 7 37.53 20.91 35.58
CA LEU A 7 36.87 19.64 35.35
C LEU A 7 37.89 18.50 35.43
N VAL A 8 37.74 17.64 36.42
CA VAL A 8 38.45 16.36 36.49
C VAL A 8 37.72 15.38 35.58
N ALA A 9 38.28 15.08 34.43
CA ALA A 9 37.83 13.99 33.55
C ALA A 9 38.37 12.67 34.12
N ALA A 10 37.50 11.88 34.77
CA ALA A 10 37.80 10.50 35.08
C ALA A 10 37.73 9.68 33.77
N GLY A 11 38.89 9.38 33.19
CA GLY A 11 39.00 8.48 32.06
C GLY A 11 38.71 7.04 32.50
N CYS A 12 37.55 6.52 32.09
CA CYS A 12 37.33 5.08 32.03
C CYS A 12 38.20 4.52 30.88
N ALA A 13 39.33 3.94 31.25
CA ALA A 13 40.12 3.13 30.31
C ALA A 13 39.35 1.83 30.06
N ALA A 14 38.54 1.80 29.01
CA ALA A 14 38.09 0.55 28.43
C ALA A 14 39.33 -0.11 27.82
N CYS A 15 39.81 -1.18 28.42
CA CYS A 15 40.84 -2.03 27.83
C CYS A 15 40.25 -2.75 26.61
N SER A 16 40.20 -2.09 25.46
CA SER A 16 40.14 -2.77 24.20
C SER A 16 41.50 -3.46 24.00
N ARG A 17 41.55 -4.77 24.13
CA ARG A 17 42.69 -5.54 23.66
C ARG A 17 42.66 -5.50 22.14
N GLU A 18 43.33 -4.54 21.53
CA GLU A 18 43.72 -4.63 20.11
C GLU A 18 44.56 -5.89 19.91
N ILE A 19 44.03 -6.85 19.15
CA ILE A 19 44.80 -8.02 18.73
C ILE A 19 45.70 -7.53 17.60
N GLN A 20 46.99 -7.32 17.91
CA GLN A 20 48.00 -7.05 16.90
C GLN A 20 48.21 -8.31 16.02
N PRO A 21 48.53 -8.13 14.70
CA PRO A 21 48.80 -9.29 13.81
C PRO A 21 49.96 -10.14 14.35
N ALA A 22 49.77 -11.45 14.20
CA ALA A 22 50.54 -12.51 14.81
C ALA A 22 52.02 -12.55 14.35
N GLY A 23 52.91 -12.00 15.19
CA GLY A 23 54.23 -12.55 15.32
C GLY A 23 54.17 -13.76 16.25
N GLU A 24 55.10 -14.70 16.13
CA GLU A 24 55.18 -15.93 16.94
C GLU A 24 54.97 -15.62 18.45
N ARG A 25 53.72 -15.70 18.92
CA ARG A 25 53.39 -15.59 20.33
C ARG A 25 53.54 -16.98 20.95
N ASN A 26 54.32 -17.11 22.00
CA ASN A 26 54.41 -18.33 22.79
C ASN A 26 52.99 -18.79 23.19
N ILE A 27 52.63 -20.01 22.81
CA ILE A 27 51.41 -20.66 23.25
C ILE A 27 51.57 -20.92 24.73
N PRO A 28 50.63 -20.50 25.62
CA PRO A 28 50.70 -20.75 27.04
C PRO A 28 50.83 -22.26 27.34
N GLU A 29 51.54 -22.60 28.42
CA GLU A 29 51.74 -24.01 28.82
C GLU A 29 50.37 -24.68 29.05
N GLY A 30 50.20 -25.88 28.47
CA GLY A 30 48.94 -26.64 28.53
C GLY A 30 47.83 -26.17 27.58
N GLN A 31 48.10 -25.19 26.73
CA GLN A 31 47.15 -24.74 25.71
C GLN A 31 47.59 -25.12 24.32
N VAL A 32 46.62 -25.13 23.40
CA VAL A 32 46.81 -25.29 21.95
C VAL A 32 46.30 -24.04 21.25
N ARG A 33 46.95 -23.71 20.14
CA ARG A 33 46.56 -22.66 19.23
C ARG A 33 45.64 -23.21 18.18
N VAL A 34 44.41 -22.72 18.11
CA VAL A 34 43.40 -23.11 17.11
C VAL A 34 43.34 -22.05 16.02
N VAL A 35 43.38 -22.49 14.76
CA VAL A 35 43.24 -21.64 13.58
C VAL A 35 42.11 -22.20 12.71
N MET A 36 41.18 -21.34 12.33
CA MET A 36 40.02 -21.72 11.52
C MET A 36 39.59 -20.56 10.61
N PRO A 37 39.61 -20.74 9.29
CA PRO A 37 39.03 -19.78 8.37
C PRO A 37 37.50 -19.66 8.55
N VAL A 38 36.96 -18.50 8.30
CA VAL A 38 35.50 -18.24 8.30
C VAL A 38 35.10 -17.79 6.91
N GLN A 39 33.99 -18.29 6.41
CA GLN A 39 33.46 -17.90 5.10
C GLN A 39 31.92 -17.90 5.12
N ALA A 40 31.30 -17.11 4.25
CA ALA A 40 29.87 -17.19 4.03
C ALA A 40 29.54 -18.53 3.36
N GLY A 41 28.61 -19.28 3.91
CA GLY A 41 28.08 -20.50 3.34
C GLY A 41 27.29 -20.27 2.06
N GLN A 42 27.01 -21.32 1.32
CA GLN A 42 26.16 -21.22 0.14
C GLN A 42 24.70 -21.11 0.56
N MET A 43 23.97 -20.18 -0.09
CA MET A 43 22.52 -20.13 0.03
C MET A 43 21.91 -21.29 -0.78
N ALA A 44 20.95 -21.98 -0.22
CA ALA A 44 20.21 -23.01 -0.95
C ALA A 44 19.41 -22.35 -2.09
N CYS A 45 19.84 -22.61 -3.32
CA CYS A 45 19.33 -22.19 -4.63
C CYS A 45 20.06 -21.04 -5.35
N VAL A 46 20.00 -21.05 -6.68
CA VAL A 46 20.95 -20.53 -7.67
C VAL A 46 20.76 -19.04 -7.97
N THR A 47 21.79 -18.29 -7.88
CA THR A 47 22.27 -16.99 -8.39
C THR A 47 22.61 -16.01 -7.27
N ARG A 48 23.90 -15.64 -7.20
CA ARG A 48 24.46 -14.75 -6.18
C ARG A 48 24.35 -13.28 -6.60
N ALA A 49 23.90 -12.41 -5.67
CA ALA A 49 24.27 -11.00 -5.70
C ALA A 49 25.55 -10.83 -4.85
N ALA A 50 26.52 -10.07 -5.33
CA ALA A 50 27.86 -9.96 -4.71
C ALA A 50 27.86 -9.44 -3.26
N ASP A 51 26.82 -8.69 -2.87
CA ASP A 51 26.74 -8.07 -1.52
C ASP A 51 26.16 -9.00 -0.45
N GLU A 52 25.55 -10.12 -0.83
CA GLU A 52 24.91 -11.07 0.09
C GLU A 52 25.91 -11.95 0.85
N ASP A 53 27.13 -12.06 0.33
CA ASP A 53 28.21 -12.87 0.89
C ASP A 53 29.21 -12.04 1.74
N THR A 54 28.93 -10.72 1.89
CA THR A 54 29.85 -9.83 2.59
C THR A 54 29.79 -10.04 4.09
N VAL A 55 30.94 -10.40 4.67
CA VAL A 55 31.13 -10.50 6.12
C VAL A 55 32.05 -9.34 6.55
N ASN A 56 31.51 -8.46 7.40
CA ASN A 56 32.23 -7.24 7.83
C ASN A 56 32.89 -7.39 9.20
N ASP A 57 32.25 -8.11 10.09
CA ASP A 57 32.72 -8.32 11.47
C ASP A 57 32.21 -9.65 12.02
N LEU A 58 32.87 -10.14 13.05
CA LEU A 58 32.57 -11.40 13.75
C LEU A 58 32.59 -11.15 15.27
N ASN A 59 31.52 -11.52 15.96
CA ASN A 59 31.52 -11.76 17.39
C ASN A 59 31.61 -13.24 17.64
N VAL A 60 32.66 -13.68 18.29
CA VAL A 60 33.03 -15.09 18.49
C VAL A 60 32.91 -15.45 19.96
N TYR A 61 32.17 -16.49 20.26
CA TYR A 61 31.98 -17.00 21.62
C TYR A 61 32.35 -18.48 21.67
N LEU A 62 33.25 -18.84 22.58
CA LEU A 62 33.61 -20.21 22.84
C LEU A 62 33.16 -20.56 24.28
N PHE A 63 32.26 -21.53 24.38
CA PHE A 63 31.77 -22.03 25.65
C PHE A 63 32.31 -23.45 25.92
N ASP A 64 32.61 -23.73 27.18
CA ASP A 64 32.85 -25.11 27.61
C ASP A 64 31.56 -25.94 27.42
N ALA A 65 31.66 -27.10 26.78
CA ALA A 65 30.47 -27.87 26.39
C ALA A 65 29.68 -28.45 27.56
N TYR A 66 30.30 -28.59 28.75
CA TYR A 66 29.65 -29.13 29.96
C TYR A 66 29.15 -28.07 30.89
N SER A 67 30.04 -27.13 31.25
CA SER A 67 29.70 -26.10 32.23
C SER A 67 28.91 -24.94 31.66
N ARG A 68 28.94 -24.74 30.34
CA ARG A 68 28.38 -23.60 29.63
C ARG A 68 29.02 -22.27 30.04
N GLU A 69 30.19 -22.32 30.66
CA GLU A 69 30.94 -21.11 31.01
C GLU A 69 31.64 -20.54 29.78
N LEU A 70 31.68 -19.21 29.67
CA LEU A 70 32.36 -18.52 28.57
C LEU A 70 33.87 -18.67 28.74
N VAL A 71 34.52 -19.30 27.77
CA VAL A 71 35.98 -19.49 27.72
C VAL A 71 36.65 -18.36 26.98
N LEU A 72 36.01 -17.88 25.89
CA LEU A 72 36.53 -16.82 25.05
C LEU A 72 35.41 -16.02 24.43
N HIS A 73 35.57 -14.69 24.44
CA HIS A 73 34.88 -13.77 23.55
C HIS A 73 35.91 -12.98 22.73
N SER A 74 35.64 -12.77 21.44
CA SER A 74 36.44 -11.93 20.56
C SER A 74 35.60 -11.22 19.52
N TYR A 75 35.86 -9.94 19.31
CA TYR A 75 35.32 -9.16 18.20
C TYR A 75 36.41 -8.98 17.13
N LEU A 76 36.13 -9.41 15.90
CA LEU A 76 37.09 -9.46 14.80
C LEU A 76 36.53 -8.81 13.54
N THR A 77 37.42 -8.20 12.77
CA THR A 77 37.16 -7.72 11.40
C THR A 77 37.90 -8.53 10.33
N SER A 78 38.55 -9.63 10.76
CA SER A 78 39.24 -10.61 9.90
C SER A 78 38.43 -11.89 9.78
N MET A 79 38.56 -12.58 8.65
CA MET A 79 37.87 -13.86 8.35
C MET A 79 38.72 -15.08 8.76
N GLU A 80 39.65 -14.91 9.66
CA GLU A 80 40.43 -15.99 10.23
C GLU A 80 40.34 -15.94 11.77
N LEU A 81 39.78 -17.01 12.33
CA LEU A 81 39.73 -17.18 13.77
C LEU A 81 41.03 -17.76 14.25
N GLU A 82 41.65 -17.11 15.22
CA GLU A 82 42.83 -17.58 15.87
C GLU A 82 42.72 -17.36 17.38
N PHE A 83 42.77 -18.43 18.16
CA PHE A 83 42.67 -18.36 19.65
C PHE A 83 43.43 -19.49 20.30
N ASN A 84 43.75 -19.34 21.59
CA ASN A 84 44.33 -20.36 22.43
C ASN A 84 43.28 -20.91 23.41
N CYS A 85 43.24 -22.22 23.58
CA CYS A 85 42.40 -22.87 24.58
C CYS A 85 43.09 -24.13 25.14
N VAL A 86 42.61 -24.61 26.25
CA VAL A 86 43.02 -25.92 26.81
C VAL A 86 42.41 -27.03 25.98
N PRO A 87 43.02 -28.17 25.76
CA PRO A 87 42.35 -29.32 25.12
C PRO A 87 41.06 -29.67 25.87
N GLY A 88 39.96 -29.87 25.11
CA GLY A 88 38.64 -30.08 25.71
C GLY A 88 37.53 -30.08 24.65
N ASN A 89 36.28 -30.14 25.12
CA ASN A 89 35.09 -30.06 24.30
C ASN A 89 34.42 -28.68 24.47
N TYR A 90 34.12 -28.06 23.34
CA TYR A 90 33.61 -26.70 23.29
C TYR A 90 32.43 -26.56 22.33
N GLU A 91 31.60 -25.52 22.58
CA GLU A 91 30.64 -25.02 21.61
C GLU A 91 31.09 -23.65 21.13
N LEU A 92 31.31 -23.52 19.84
CA LEU A 92 31.67 -22.27 19.16
C LEU A 92 30.45 -21.66 18.54
N TYR A 93 30.16 -20.43 18.89
CA TYR A 93 29.11 -19.58 18.29
C TYR A 93 29.77 -18.38 17.63
N VAL A 94 29.37 -18.09 16.40
CA VAL A 94 29.83 -16.93 15.64
C VAL A 94 28.63 -16.15 15.14
N ILE A 95 28.63 -14.84 15.41
CA ILE A 95 27.61 -13.88 14.96
C ILE A 95 28.33 -12.84 14.10
N ALA A 96 27.94 -12.74 12.82
CA ALA A 96 28.55 -11.86 11.85
C ALA A 96 27.61 -10.69 11.47
N ASN A 97 28.22 -9.59 11.03
CA ASN A 97 27.53 -8.40 10.58
C ASN A 97 26.68 -7.70 11.67
N ALA A 98 27.13 -7.80 12.93
CA ALA A 98 26.52 -7.09 14.05
C ALA A 98 26.91 -5.61 14.08
N TYR A 99 27.98 -5.22 13.37
CA TYR A 99 28.57 -3.88 13.33
C TYR A 99 28.95 -3.28 14.70
N ALA A 100 29.07 -4.12 15.70
CA ALA A 100 29.47 -3.75 17.04
C ALA A 100 30.05 -4.94 17.80
N ASP A 101 30.95 -4.66 18.73
CA ASP A 101 31.35 -5.62 19.74
C ASP A 101 30.18 -5.81 20.72
N LEU A 102 29.64 -7.02 20.80
CA LEU A 102 28.49 -7.38 21.64
C LEU A 102 28.92 -7.63 23.11
N GLY A 103 30.23 -7.65 23.39
CA GLY A 103 30.78 -7.89 24.70
C GLY A 103 30.66 -9.34 25.17
N GLU A 104 31.11 -9.61 26.39
CA GLU A 104 30.98 -10.92 27.02
C GLU A 104 29.51 -11.21 27.35
N LEU A 105 28.96 -12.24 26.74
CA LEU A 105 27.57 -12.68 26.92
C LEU A 105 27.55 -14.04 27.61
N GLN A 106 26.50 -14.27 28.40
CA GLN A 106 26.23 -15.60 28.96
C GLN A 106 25.68 -16.54 27.86
N TYR A 107 25.80 -17.83 28.06
CA TYR A 107 25.38 -18.88 27.12
C TYR A 107 23.94 -18.61 26.57
N ALA A 108 22.96 -18.46 27.47
CA ALA A 108 21.59 -18.20 27.04
C ALA A 108 21.41 -16.89 26.26
N GLN A 109 22.20 -15.85 26.54
CA GLN A 109 22.15 -14.60 25.81
C GLN A 109 22.69 -14.71 24.40
N VAL A 110 23.52 -15.70 24.12
CA VAL A 110 24.00 -16.03 22.77
C VAL A 110 23.02 -16.95 22.06
N THR A 111 22.64 -18.08 22.69
CA THR A 111 21.79 -19.11 22.08
C THR A 111 20.36 -18.66 21.80
N ASP A 112 19.78 -17.80 22.64
CA ASP A 112 18.42 -17.29 22.51
C ASP A 112 18.37 -15.98 21.71
N ARG A 113 19.49 -15.61 21.09
CA ARG A 113 19.55 -14.38 20.30
C ARG A 113 18.68 -14.47 19.05
N THR A 114 18.07 -13.34 18.70
CA THR A 114 17.18 -13.23 17.55
C THR A 114 17.63 -12.17 16.57
N VAL A 115 17.26 -12.35 15.32
CA VAL A 115 17.30 -11.33 14.26
C VAL A 115 15.91 -10.72 14.11
N ASN A 116 15.85 -9.39 13.99
CA ASN A 116 14.59 -8.68 13.78
C ASN A 116 14.33 -8.48 12.27
N PHE A 117 13.05 -8.50 11.88
CA PHE A 117 12.66 -8.05 10.56
C PHE A 117 12.95 -6.56 10.40
N MET A 118 13.72 -6.22 9.36
CA MET A 118 14.11 -4.84 9.03
C MET A 118 14.04 -4.63 7.51
N VAL A 119 13.59 -3.47 7.11
CA VAL A 119 13.64 -3.02 5.71
C VAL A 119 14.94 -2.27 5.47
N GLY A 120 15.63 -2.57 4.36
CA GLY A 120 16.86 -1.86 3.97
C GLY A 120 18.09 -2.24 4.80
N LEU A 121 18.37 -3.53 4.93
CA LEU A 121 19.57 -4.05 5.58
C LEU A 121 20.85 -3.59 4.86
N ARG A 122 21.85 -3.17 5.64
CA ARG A 122 23.18 -2.81 5.11
C ARG A 122 23.98 -4.02 4.68
N SER A 123 23.89 -5.12 5.44
CA SER A 123 24.40 -6.45 5.13
C SER A 123 23.53 -7.47 5.83
N LEU A 124 23.48 -8.69 5.32
CA LEU A 124 22.70 -9.75 5.94
C LEU A 124 23.38 -10.21 7.25
N PRO A 125 22.63 -10.31 8.35
CA PRO A 125 23.12 -10.99 9.55
C PRO A 125 23.37 -12.45 9.24
N MET A 126 24.47 -12.97 9.74
CA MET A 126 24.88 -14.38 9.55
C MET A 126 25.36 -14.96 10.86
N SER A 127 25.22 -16.26 11.01
CA SER A 127 25.67 -16.97 12.21
C SER A 127 26.17 -18.38 11.88
N ALA A 128 26.94 -18.93 12.78
CA ALA A 128 27.31 -20.34 12.76
C ALA A 128 27.48 -20.87 14.17
N MET A 129 27.18 -22.13 14.34
CA MET A 129 27.46 -22.91 15.55
C MET A 129 28.22 -24.18 15.15
N ARG A 130 29.26 -24.53 15.92
CA ARG A 130 29.99 -25.75 15.74
C ARG A 130 30.46 -26.32 17.06
N GLU A 131 30.21 -27.58 17.29
CA GLU A 131 30.83 -28.34 18.37
C GLU A 131 32.30 -28.62 18.00
N LEU A 132 33.22 -28.38 18.96
CA LEU A 132 34.65 -28.57 18.78
C LEU A 132 35.18 -29.54 19.81
N GLN A 133 35.90 -30.56 19.33
CA GLN A 133 36.74 -31.40 20.17
C GLN A 133 38.20 -31.02 19.89
N ILE A 134 38.84 -30.38 20.81
CA ILE A 134 40.21 -29.90 20.70
C ILE A 134 41.14 -30.87 21.46
N GLU A 135 42.05 -31.51 20.73
CA GLU A 135 43.01 -32.44 21.30
C GLU A 135 44.40 -31.83 21.26
N GLN A 136 45.27 -32.29 22.22
CA GLN A 136 46.66 -31.94 22.19
C GLN A 136 47.35 -32.51 20.97
N GLN A 137 47.98 -31.65 20.17
CA GLN A 137 48.73 -32.07 18.99
C GLN A 137 50.23 -31.71 19.05
N PRO A 138 51.10 -32.42 18.31
CA PRO A 138 52.49 -32.03 18.21
C PRO A 138 52.66 -30.61 17.69
N GLY A 139 53.43 -29.78 18.37
CA GLY A 139 53.60 -28.37 18.05
C GLY A 139 52.49 -27.45 18.58
N ASN A 140 51.55 -27.97 19.36
CA ASN A 140 50.46 -27.19 20.02
C ASN A 140 49.64 -26.34 19.06
N ARG A 141 49.49 -26.75 17.81
CA ARG A 141 48.69 -26.05 16.81
C ARG A 141 47.66 -26.99 16.18
N VAL A 142 46.44 -26.57 16.17
CA VAL A 142 45.28 -27.25 15.58
C VAL A 142 44.71 -26.38 14.45
N THR A 143 44.67 -26.92 13.23
CA THR A 143 44.00 -26.23 12.10
C THR A 143 42.68 -26.93 11.84
N LEU A 144 41.60 -26.21 11.90
CA LEU A 144 40.24 -26.71 11.68
C LEU A 144 39.76 -26.38 10.26
N PRO A 145 38.83 -27.18 9.70
CA PRO A 145 38.18 -26.87 8.43
C PRO A 145 37.44 -25.50 8.54
N PRO A 146 37.23 -24.81 7.40
CA PRO A 146 36.51 -23.57 7.39
C PRO A 146 35.15 -23.63 8.11
N LEU A 147 34.78 -22.57 8.85
CA LEU A 147 33.48 -22.41 9.42
C LEU A 147 32.57 -21.66 8.38
N GLU A 148 31.51 -22.31 8.00
CA GLU A 148 30.52 -21.73 7.10
C GLU A 148 29.45 -20.97 7.88
N LEU A 149 29.28 -19.68 7.58
CA LEU A 149 28.23 -18.86 8.15
C LEU A 149 26.95 -19.01 7.34
N GLU A 150 25.83 -19.25 8.00
CA GLU A 150 24.51 -19.23 7.41
C GLU A 150 23.87 -17.84 7.57
N ARG A 151 23.13 -17.39 6.56
CA ARG A 151 22.35 -16.16 6.68
C ARG A 151 21.15 -16.39 7.58
N ASP A 152 20.91 -15.48 8.51
CA ASP A 152 19.82 -15.60 9.49
C ASP A 152 18.46 -15.20 8.91
N MET A 153 18.40 -14.91 7.62
CA MET A 153 17.20 -14.54 6.89
C MET A 153 16.98 -15.39 5.65
N ALA A 154 15.72 -15.54 5.26
CA ALA A 154 15.32 -16.02 3.95
C ALA A 154 15.27 -14.86 2.96
N LYS A 155 15.59 -15.14 1.69
CA LYS A 155 15.39 -14.21 0.57
C LYS A 155 14.18 -14.62 -0.22
N ILE A 156 13.21 -13.70 -0.37
CA ILE A 156 12.04 -13.86 -1.21
C ILE A 156 12.22 -12.99 -2.45
N THR A 157 12.17 -13.58 -3.63
CA THR A 157 12.15 -12.86 -4.91
C THR A 157 10.89 -13.24 -5.65
N TYR A 158 10.26 -12.29 -6.32
CA TYR A 158 9.10 -12.60 -7.14
C TYR A 158 9.10 -11.82 -8.45
N SER A 159 8.43 -12.41 -9.45
CA SER A 159 8.15 -11.83 -10.74
C SER A 159 6.68 -12.09 -11.06
N ILE A 160 5.88 -11.03 -11.20
CA ILE A 160 4.45 -11.13 -11.45
C ILE A 160 4.16 -10.57 -12.84
N SER A 161 3.44 -11.35 -13.65
CA SER A 161 2.94 -10.97 -14.96
C SER A 161 1.46 -11.28 -15.10
N ALA A 162 0.80 -10.63 -16.07
CA ALA A 162 -0.57 -10.91 -16.43
C ALA A 162 -0.62 -11.66 -17.78
N ALA A 163 -1.41 -12.70 -17.85
CA ALA A 163 -1.70 -13.37 -19.12
C ALA A 163 -2.46 -12.42 -20.09
N PRO A 164 -2.42 -12.64 -21.40
CA PRO A 164 -3.14 -11.82 -22.38
C PRO A 164 -4.65 -11.70 -22.11
N ALA A 165 -5.25 -12.72 -21.49
CA ALA A 165 -6.66 -12.70 -21.10
C ALA A 165 -6.96 -11.67 -19.99
N MET A 166 -5.94 -11.26 -19.23
CA MET A 166 -6.03 -10.26 -18.14
C MET A 166 -5.63 -8.85 -18.60
N LYS A 167 -5.70 -8.56 -19.89
CA LYS A 167 -5.42 -7.23 -20.43
C LYS A 167 -6.30 -6.18 -19.74
N GLY A 168 -5.66 -5.08 -19.30
CA GLY A 168 -6.34 -3.99 -18.59
C GLY A 168 -6.39 -4.18 -17.06
N MET A 169 -5.84 -5.27 -16.53
CA MET A 169 -5.65 -5.43 -15.09
C MET A 169 -4.54 -4.48 -14.60
N GLU A 170 -4.79 -3.82 -13.49
CA GLU A 170 -3.84 -2.95 -12.78
C GLU A 170 -3.60 -3.51 -11.38
N ILE A 171 -2.34 -3.78 -11.03
CA ILE A 171 -1.97 -4.14 -9.66
C ILE A 171 -1.96 -2.87 -8.82
N VAL A 172 -2.73 -2.86 -7.73
CA VAL A 172 -2.92 -1.69 -6.85
C VAL A 172 -2.30 -1.88 -5.46
N SER A 173 -1.98 -3.11 -5.07
CA SER A 173 -1.27 -3.40 -3.83
C SER A 173 -0.50 -4.70 -3.92
N LEU A 174 0.73 -4.70 -3.39
CA LEU A 174 1.57 -5.88 -3.21
C LEU A 174 2.05 -5.90 -1.76
N GLN A 175 1.86 -7.02 -1.06
CA GLN A 175 2.27 -7.19 0.32
C GLN A 175 2.82 -8.60 0.55
N VAL A 176 3.90 -8.71 1.30
CA VAL A 176 4.27 -9.99 1.91
C VAL A 176 3.70 -9.99 3.33
N CYS A 177 2.83 -10.95 3.61
CA CYS A 177 2.06 -11.06 4.84
C CYS A 177 2.59 -12.17 5.73
N ASN A 178 2.32 -12.06 7.04
CA ASN A 178 2.75 -13.01 8.06
C ASN A 178 4.27 -13.17 8.12
N ILE A 179 4.99 -12.06 8.10
CA ILE A 179 6.44 -12.01 8.35
C ILE A 179 6.65 -12.01 9.87
N PRO A 180 7.40 -12.96 10.44
CA PRO A 180 7.75 -12.88 11.86
C PRO A 180 8.55 -11.62 12.16
N ARG A 181 8.22 -10.94 13.28
CA ARG A 181 8.99 -9.77 13.74
C ARG A 181 10.42 -10.13 14.10
N ARG A 182 10.63 -11.36 14.56
CA ARG A 182 11.93 -11.91 14.98
C ARG A 182 12.05 -13.38 14.63
N GLY A 183 13.28 -13.81 14.37
CA GLY A 183 13.65 -15.21 14.21
C GLY A 183 14.88 -15.55 15.03
N ALA A 184 15.01 -16.80 15.51
CA ALA A 184 16.24 -17.27 16.14
C ALA A 184 17.38 -17.29 15.13
N ILE A 185 18.59 -16.93 15.57
CA ILE A 185 19.79 -17.04 14.74
C ILE A 185 20.46 -18.40 14.93
N PHE A 186 20.23 -19.07 16.06
CA PHE A 186 20.67 -20.46 16.31
C PHE A 186 19.45 -21.35 16.54
N GLY A 187 19.48 -22.53 15.92
CA GLY A 187 18.39 -23.49 15.99
C GLY A 187 17.14 -23.08 15.19
N ASP A 188 16.05 -23.76 15.44
CA ASP A 188 14.75 -23.51 14.80
C ASP A 188 13.87 -22.65 15.72
N THR A 189 13.22 -21.64 15.16
CA THR A 189 12.19 -20.87 15.84
C THR A 189 10.86 -21.62 15.73
N ALA A 190 10.28 -22.00 16.85
CA ALA A 190 8.88 -22.44 16.87
C ALA A 190 7.97 -21.28 16.42
N PRO A 191 6.99 -21.52 15.54
CA PRO A 191 6.06 -20.49 15.09
C PRO A 191 5.24 -19.96 16.26
N SER A 192 5.06 -18.63 16.34
CA SER A 192 4.20 -18.00 17.34
C SER A 192 2.72 -18.22 16.99
N ALA A 193 1.89 -18.40 18.00
CA ALA A 193 0.43 -18.43 17.87
C ALA A 193 -0.20 -17.03 18.10
N GLN A 194 0.61 -15.98 18.24
CA GLN A 194 0.17 -14.62 18.53
C GLN A 194 0.28 -13.74 17.29
N GLU A 195 -0.82 -13.08 16.91
CA GLU A 195 -0.90 -12.24 15.71
C GLU A 195 0.06 -11.05 15.73
N ASP A 196 0.29 -10.45 16.91
CA ASP A 196 1.17 -9.30 17.09
C ASP A 196 2.66 -9.62 16.91
N GLU A 197 3.05 -10.89 16.85
CA GLU A 197 4.41 -11.32 16.49
C GLU A 197 4.65 -11.35 14.97
N TYR A 198 3.65 -11.03 14.17
CA TYR A 198 3.74 -10.97 12.71
C TYR A 198 3.49 -9.57 12.18
N VAL A 199 4.04 -9.28 11.02
CA VAL A 199 3.83 -8.02 10.28
C VAL A 199 3.61 -8.30 8.81
N SER A 200 3.07 -7.30 8.12
CA SER A 200 3.01 -7.26 6.66
C SER A 200 3.91 -6.15 6.13
N SER A 201 4.60 -6.41 5.02
CA SER A 201 5.47 -5.46 4.36
C SER A 201 4.89 -5.07 3.00
N ASN A 202 4.53 -3.79 2.85
CA ASN A 202 4.12 -3.24 1.56
C ASN A 202 5.31 -3.25 0.60
N ARG A 203 5.03 -3.61 -0.66
CA ARG A 203 6.04 -3.74 -1.70
C ARG A 203 5.86 -2.69 -2.79
N SER A 204 6.91 -2.48 -3.58
CA SER A 204 6.88 -1.58 -4.72
C SER A 204 5.92 -2.09 -5.81
N ILE A 205 5.14 -1.17 -6.42
CA ILE A 205 4.23 -1.45 -7.52
C ILE A 205 4.80 -0.83 -8.79
N VAL A 206 6.07 -1.12 -9.07
CA VAL A 206 6.75 -0.60 -10.28
C VAL A 206 6.93 -1.75 -11.27
N MET A 207 6.45 -1.52 -12.49
CA MET A 207 6.58 -2.46 -13.60
C MET A 207 7.93 -2.28 -14.28
N ASP A 208 8.61 -3.38 -14.58
CA ASP A 208 9.86 -3.36 -15.35
C ASP A 208 9.59 -3.09 -16.84
N GLY A 209 10.67 -2.91 -17.63
CA GLY A 209 10.55 -2.68 -19.09
C GLY A 209 9.98 -3.86 -19.90
N GLN A 210 9.70 -5.00 -19.25
CA GLN A 210 9.10 -6.19 -19.85
C GLN A 210 7.64 -6.41 -19.41
N GLY A 211 7.08 -5.46 -18.66
CA GLY A 211 5.70 -5.53 -18.19
C GLY A 211 5.50 -6.47 -16.99
N ARG A 212 6.53 -6.68 -16.16
CA ARG A 212 6.49 -7.50 -14.96
C ARG A 212 6.72 -6.66 -13.71
N TYR A 213 6.06 -7.04 -12.62
CA TYR A 213 6.31 -6.48 -11.29
C TYR A 213 7.31 -7.38 -10.58
N THR A 214 8.50 -6.87 -10.31
CA THR A 214 9.58 -7.61 -9.66
C THR A 214 10.05 -6.90 -8.41
N ASP A 215 10.34 -7.66 -7.35
CA ASP A 215 10.95 -7.11 -6.13
C ASP A 215 11.60 -8.24 -5.32
N GLU A 216 12.32 -7.86 -4.27
CA GLU A 216 12.93 -8.79 -3.33
C GLU A 216 12.77 -8.33 -1.88
N LEU A 217 12.75 -9.28 -0.97
CA LEU A 217 12.59 -9.07 0.47
C LEU A 217 13.43 -10.08 1.23
N TYR A 218 14.06 -9.63 2.32
CA TYR A 218 14.66 -10.50 3.32
C TYR A 218 13.78 -10.55 4.56
N MET A 219 13.55 -11.75 5.10
CA MET A 219 12.71 -11.96 6.28
C MET A 219 13.28 -13.02 7.21
N PRO A 220 13.02 -12.95 8.52
CA PRO A 220 13.30 -14.04 9.44
C PRO A 220 12.58 -15.32 9.01
N GLN A 221 13.09 -16.48 9.39
CA GLN A 221 12.44 -17.75 9.09
C GLN A 221 11.03 -17.83 9.69
N ASN A 222 10.11 -18.47 8.95
CA ASN A 222 8.75 -18.78 9.39
C ASN A 222 8.40 -20.22 9.03
N CYS A 223 8.67 -21.16 9.93
CA CYS A 223 8.44 -22.58 9.71
C CYS A 223 7.07 -22.99 10.23
N GLN A 224 6.04 -22.93 9.40
CA GLN A 224 4.64 -23.26 9.76
C GLN A 224 4.28 -24.75 9.55
N GLY A 225 5.24 -25.55 9.04
CA GLY A 225 5.09 -27.00 8.91
C GLY A 225 4.60 -27.47 7.55
N ILE A 226 4.17 -28.73 7.52
CA ILE A 226 3.71 -29.43 6.33
C ILE A 226 2.24 -29.82 6.53
N VAL A 227 1.38 -29.50 5.54
CA VAL A 227 -0.03 -29.88 5.51
C VAL A 227 -0.20 -30.96 4.42
N ALA A 228 -0.15 -32.22 4.82
CA ALA A 228 -0.14 -33.36 3.89
C ALA A 228 -1.43 -33.49 3.04
N SER A 229 -2.55 -32.90 3.45
CA SER A 229 -3.80 -32.87 2.69
C SER A 229 -3.75 -31.94 1.47
N VAL A 230 -2.84 -31.00 1.41
CA VAL A 230 -2.65 -30.06 0.28
C VAL A 230 -1.86 -30.76 -0.82
N THR A 231 -2.53 -31.59 -1.61
CA THR A 231 -1.91 -32.39 -2.68
C THR A 231 -1.90 -31.72 -4.07
N ASP A 232 -2.67 -30.65 -4.22
CA ASP A 232 -2.79 -29.85 -5.44
C ASP A 232 -2.45 -28.40 -5.13
N GLN A 233 -1.79 -27.71 -6.06
CA GLN A 233 -1.42 -26.30 -5.91
C GLN A 233 -2.63 -25.39 -5.64
N ARG A 234 -3.79 -25.71 -6.18
CA ARG A 234 -5.04 -24.94 -5.94
C ARG A 234 -5.53 -25.01 -4.50
N LEU A 235 -5.19 -26.10 -3.79
CA LEU A 235 -5.51 -26.29 -2.38
C LEU A 235 -4.50 -25.59 -1.44
N LYS A 236 -3.44 -24.98 -1.99
CA LYS A 236 -2.51 -24.17 -1.20
C LYS A 236 -3.09 -22.77 -1.00
N ASP A 237 -4.22 -22.70 -0.31
CA ASP A 237 -5.09 -21.54 -0.14
C ASP A 237 -5.28 -21.18 1.34
N ALA A 238 -6.12 -20.18 1.61
CA ALA A 238 -6.38 -19.68 2.96
C ALA A 238 -7.12 -20.69 3.87
N ASP A 239 -7.90 -21.60 3.28
CA ASP A 239 -8.70 -22.57 4.04
C ASP A 239 -7.84 -23.74 4.53
N HIS A 240 -6.73 -24.03 3.85
CA HIS A 240 -5.86 -25.15 4.15
C HIS A 240 -4.51 -24.73 4.77
N ALA A 241 -4.10 -23.48 4.57
CA ALA A 241 -2.83 -22.99 5.10
C ALA A 241 -2.85 -22.85 6.63
N PRO A 242 -1.73 -23.10 7.33
CA PRO A 242 -1.58 -22.67 8.71
C PRO A 242 -1.83 -21.15 8.85
N GLN A 243 -2.46 -20.76 9.96
CA GLN A 243 -2.96 -19.40 10.19
C GLN A 243 -1.92 -18.30 9.93
N TYR A 244 -0.67 -18.53 10.29
CA TYR A 244 0.42 -17.56 10.14
C TYR A 244 1.44 -17.95 9.08
N ALA A 245 1.06 -18.81 8.12
CA ALA A 245 1.91 -19.11 6.97
C ALA A 245 2.17 -17.85 6.15
N THR A 246 3.41 -17.63 5.73
CA THR A 246 3.80 -16.47 4.93
C THR A 246 3.24 -16.58 3.52
N TYR A 247 2.68 -15.51 3.00
CA TYR A 247 2.18 -15.44 1.63
C TYR A 247 2.40 -14.06 1.00
N LEU A 248 2.50 -14.04 -0.32
CA LEU A 248 2.43 -12.83 -1.12
C LEU A 248 0.95 -12.55 -1.43
N MET A 249 0.46 -11.39 -1.04
CA MET A 249 -0.86 -10.88 -1.37
C MET A 249 -0.74 -9.91 -2.53
N ILE A 250 -1.43 -10.23 -3.62
CA ILE A 250 -1.50 -9.40 -4.82
C ILE A 250 -2.93 -8.88 -4.93
N ARG A 251 -3.10 -7.56 -4.95
CA ARG A 251 -4.39 -6.95 -5.20
C ARG A 251 -4.37 -6.21 -6.51
N ALA A 252 -5.37 -6.46 -7.31
CA ALA A 252 -5.50 -5.88 -8.64
C ALA A 252 -6.92 -5.39 -8.89
N VAL A 253 -7.05 -4.49 -9.85
CA VAL A 253 -8.34 -4.03 -10.37
C VAL A 253 -8.40 -4.31 -11.86
N ARG A 254 -9.53 -4.79 -12.31
CA ARG A 254 -9.86 -4.93 -13.72
C ARG A 254 -11.31 -4.54 -13.92
N GLU A 255 -11.53 -3.51 -14.74
CA GLU A 255 -12.86 -2.93 -14.88
C GLU A 255 -13.40 -2.49 -13.50
N ASN A 256 -14.54 -3.03 -13.07
CA ASN A 256 -15.16 -2.80 -11.78
C ASN A 256 -14.87 -3.89 -10.72
N LYS A 257 -13.98 -4.85 -11.03
CA LYS A 257 -13.62 -5.94 -10.13
C LYS A 257 -12.37 -5.65 -9.35
N VAL A 258 -12.39 -5.92 -8.06
CA VAL A 258 -11.22 -5.96 -7.18
C VAL A 258 -10.86 -7.42 -6.93
N LEU A 259 -9.64 -7.78 -7.30
CA LEU A 259 -9.12 -9.14 -7.26
C LEU A 259 -8.07 -9.24 -6.16
N GLU A 260 -8.10 -10.29 -5.36
CA GLU A 260 -7.09 -10.62 -4.37
C GLU A 260 -6.56 -12.02 -4.65
N TYR A 261 -5.25 -12.13 -4.84
CA TYR A 261 -4.56 -13.39 -5.04
C TYR A 261 -3.63 -13.63 -3.85
N ARG A 262 -3.65 -14.84 -3.29
CA ARG A 262 -2.73 -15.27 -2.22
C ARG A 262 -1.84 -16.38 -2.74
N VAL A 263 -0.53 -16.13 -2.67
CA VAL A 263 0.49 -17.09 -3.07
C VAL A 263 1.31 -17.46 -1.84
N TYR A 264 1.03 -18.61 -1.25
CA TYR A 264 1.72 -19.09 -0.07
C TYR A 264 3.12 -19.59 -0.39
N LEU A 265 4.08 -19.20 0.46
CA LEU A 265 5.47 -19.60 0.35
C LEU A 265 5.68 -21.01 0.93
N GLY A 266 6.81 -21.62 0.57
CA GLY A 266 7.24 -22.93 1.03
C GLY A 266 8.22 -23.55 0.06
N GLU A 267 8.78 -24.71 0.39
CA GLU A 267 9.75 -25.42 -0.47
C GLU A 267 9.10 -26.03 -1.72
N ASN A 268 7.77 -26.17 -1.73
CA ASN A 268 7.01 -26.67 -2.87
C ASN A 268 5.68 -25.92 -3.03
N ASN A 269 4.99 -26.17 -4.15
CA ASN A 269 3.73 -25.52 -4.48
C ASN A 269 2.50 -26.20 -3.85
N THR A 270 2.69 -27.14 -2.94
CA THR A 270 1.60 -27.92 -2.32
C THR A 270 1.74 -27.94 -0.80
N THR A 271 2.28 -28.98 -0.23
CA THR A 271 2.21 -29.36 1.18
C THR A 271 3.03 -28.48 2.13
N ASP A 272 4.12 -27.87 1.68
CA ASP A 272 5.08 -27.17 2.54
C ASP A 272 4.76 -25.69 2.71
N PHE A 273 4.74 -25.21 3.97
CA PHE A 273 4.52 -23.83 4.37
C PHE A 273 5.70 -23.25 5.18
N ASN A 274 6.88 -23.82 5.00
CA ASN A 274 8.06 -23.38 5.71
C ASN A 274 8.84 -22.35 4.88
N VAL A 275 9.17 -21.23 5.50
CA VAL A 275 10.16 -20.28 5.02
C VAL A 275 11.39 -20.40 5.90
N ARG A 276 12.46 -21.02 5.40
CA ARG A 276 13.68 -21.28 6.14
C ARG A 276 14.72 -20.19 5.90
N ARG A 277 15.48 -19.84 6.93
CA ARG A 277 16.66 -18.97 6.80
C ARG A 277 17.68 -19.59 5.82
N ASN A 278 18.63 -18.81 5.36
CA ASN A 278 19.66 -19.17 4.38
C ASN A 278 19.11 -19.82 3.09
N THR A 279 17.84 -19.53 2.76
CA THR A 279 17.13 -20.09 1.59
C THR A 279 16.56 -18.97 0.74
N ARG A 280 16.70 -19.11 -0.58
CA ARG A 280 16.08 -18.23 -1.56
C ARG A 280 14.81 -18.87 -2.12
N TYR A 281 13.70 -18.15 -1.99
CA TYR A 281 12.42 -18.48 -2.60
C TYR A 281 12.22 -17.60 -3.83
N SER A 282 12.04 -18.21 -4.99
CA SER A 282 11.81 -17.50 -6.25
C SER A 282 10.42 -17.84 -6.77
N LEU A 283 9.56 -16.84 -6.88
CA LEU A 283 8.17 -16.97 -7.28
C LEU A 283 7.99 -16.37 -8.67
N ASP A 284 7.71 -17.22 -9.66
CA ASP A 284 7.24 -16.80 -10.98
C ASP A 284 5.73 -16.95 -11.04
N ILE A 285 5.02 -15.81 -11.07
CA ILE A 285 3.57 -15.75 -10.94
C ILE A 285 2.99 -15.20 -12.24
N THR A 286 2.11 -15.97 -12.87
CA THR A 286 1.30 -15.50 -14.00
C THR A 286 -0.16 -15.48 -13.58
N ILE A 287 -0.78 -14.29 -13.60
CA ILE A 287 -2.19 -14.14 -13.31
C ILE A 287 -2.95 -14.46 -14.59
N GLU A 288 -3.63 -15.62 -14.61
CA GLU A 288 -4.28 -16.17 -15.79
C GLU A 288 -5.77 -15.84 -15.89
N GLY A 289 -6.44 -15.56 -14.76
CA GLY A 289 -7.89 -15.35 -14.74
C GLY A 289 -8.43 -14.76 -13.44
N GLU A 290 -9.72 -14.51 -13.45
CA GLU A 290 -10.54 -13.98 -12.34
C GLU A 290 -11.41 -15.10 -11.75
N SER A 291 -10.98 -16.35 -11.84
CA SER A 291 -11.84 -17.50 -11.59
C SER A 291 -12.26 -17.58 -10.13
N GLU A 292 -13.54 -17.42 -9.87
CA GLU A 292 -14.17 -17.68 -8.57
C GLU A 292 -14.08 -19.16 -8.13
N VAL A 293 -13.71 -20.05 -9.05
CA VAL A 293 -13.51 -21.48 -8.78
C VAL A 293 -12.12 -21.75 -8.18
N ASP A 294 -11.18 -20.82 -8.33
CA ASP A 294 -9.87 -20.92 -7.72
C ASP A 294 -9.89 -20.26 -6.34
N THR A 295 -9.91 -21.07 -5.28
CA THR A 295 -9.97 -20.62 -3.88
C THR A 295 -8.79 -19.74 -3.45
N ARG A 296 -7.72 -19.68 -4.25
CA ARG A 296 -6.61 -18.72 -4.06
C ARG A 296 -6.97 -17.30 -4.50
N VAL A 297 -8.08 -17.16 -5.24
CA VAL A 297 -8.55 -15.87 -5.76
C VAL A 297 -9.82 -15.48 -5.01
N GLN A 298 -9.78 -14.33 -4.35
CA GLN A 298 -10.96 -13.68 -3.82
C GLN A 298 -11.27 -12.47 -4.71
N CYS A 299 -12.53 -12.32 -5.08
CA CYS A 299 -12.95 -11.25 -5.95
C CYS A 299 -14.18 -10.57 -5.37
N TYR A 300 -14.21 -9.25 -5.39
CA TYR A 300 -15.43 -8.50 -5.26
C TYR A 300 -15.52 -7.44 -6.37
N THR A 301 -16.72 -7.08 -6.75
CA THR A 301 -16.97 -5.98 -7.68
C THR A 301 -17.24 -4.71 -6.90
N LEU A 302 -16.70 -3.60 -7.41
CA LEU A 302 -16.89 -2.28 -6.87
C LEU A 302 -17.08 -1.30 -8.03
N ASP A 303 -18.34 -0.98 -8.32
CA ASP A 303 -18.68 0.09 -9.25
C ASP A 303 -18.77 1.42 -8.50
N VAL A 304 -18.04 2.42 -8.97
CA VAL A 304 -18.06 3.78 -8.42
C VAL A 304 -18.41 4.73 -9.55
N TYR A 305 -19.60 5.32 -9.46
CA TYR A 305 -20.11 6.24 -10.46
C TYR A 305 -21.04 7.28 -9.81
N ASP A 306 -21.32 8.37 -10.46
CA ASP A 306 -22.35 9.30 -10.04
C ASP A 306 -23.52 9.35 -11.04
N ASP A 307 -24.66 9.85 -10.58
CA ASP A 307 -25.89 9.93 -11.39
C ASP A 307 -26.11 11.31 -12.01
N LEU A 308 -25.07 12.16 -12.04
CA LEU A 308 -25.21 13.54 -12.46
C LEU A 308 -25.78 13.67 -13.88
N GLU A 309 -25.31 12.84 -14.81
CA GLU A 309 -25.76 12.85 -16.20
C GLU A 309 -27.23 12.42 -16.37
N ASN A 310 -27.74 11.60 -15.46
CA ASN A 310 -29.07 11.00 -15.51
C ASN A 310 -30.05 11.63 -14.51
N SER A 311 -29.64 12.67 -13.79
CA SER A 311 -30.45 13.33 -12.78
C SER A 311 -31.01 14.67 -13.23
N ASP A 312 -32.03 15.16 -12.53
CA ASP A 312 -32.53 16.54 -12.68
C ASP A 312 -31.46 17.60 -12.33
N ALA A 313 -30.39 17.20 -11.66
CA ALA A 313 -29.25 18.07 -11.35
C ALA A 313 -28.38 18.36 -12.59
N ALA A 314 -28.41 17.48 -13.59
CA ALA A 314 -27.63 17.63 -14.82
C ALA A 314 -28.42 18.31 -15.92
N LEU A 315 -27.71 19.03 -16.77
CA LEU A 315 -28.20 19.55 -18.04
C LEU A 315 -27.11 19.30 -19.08
N SER A 316 -27.16 18.12 -19.72
CA SER A 316 -26.17 17.66 -20.68
C SER A 316 -24.73 17.71 -20.14
N GLY A 317 -24.49 17.13 -18.96
CA GLY A 317 -23.17 17.08 -18.29
C GLY A 317 -22.80 18.33 -17.49
N TYR A 318 -23.65 19.37 -17.49
CA TYR A 318 -23.43 20.53 -16.62
C TYR A 318 -24.00 20.30 -15.22
N CYS A 319 -23.19 20.50 -14.20
CA CYS A 319 -23.61 20.55 -12.82
C CYS A 319 -24.35 21.87 -12.56
N ILE A 320 -25.61 21.79 -12.16
CA ILE A 320 -26.43 22.96 -11.89
C ILE A 320 -26.31 23.29 -10.40
N PRO A 321 -26.02 24.55 -10.03
CA PRO A 321 -25.95 24.98 -8.64
C PRO A 321 -27.25 24.70 -7.88
N SER A 322 -27.14 24.48 -6.57
CA SER A 322 -28.24 24.17 -5.65
C SER A 322 -28.91 22.83 -5.87
N LYS A 323 -28.30 21.95 -6.61
CA LYS A 323 -28.73 20.57 -6.82
C LYS A 323 -27.83 19.59 -6.09
N ALA A 324 -28.38 18.41 -5.84
CA ALA A 324 -27.68 17.27 -5.31
C ALA A 324 -27.72 16.14 -6.33
N TRP A 325 -26.68 15.36 -6.37
CA TRP A 325 -26.62 14.08 -7.08
C TRP A 325 -26.08 13.01 -6.13
N ASN A 326 -26.16 11.75 -6.52
CA ASN A 326 -25.62 10.69 -5.68
C ASN A 326 -24.34 10.14 -6.29
N LEU A 327 -23.39 9.86 -5.42
CA LEU A 327 -22.27 9.03 -5.69
C LEU A 327 -22.62 7.60 -5.26
N HIS A 328 -22.50 6.65 -6.19
CA HIS A 328 -22.89 5.27 -6.01
C HIS A 328 -21.66 4.39 -5.81
N PHE A 329 -21.81 3.43 -4.92
CA PHE A 329 -20.82 2.39 -4.59
C PHE A 329 -21.53 1.04 -4.61
N ASP A 330 -21.52 0.37 -5.74
CA ASP A 330 -22.15 -0.93 -5.88
C ASP A 330 -21.13 -2.03 -5.61
N ILE A 331 -21.29 -2.73 -4.50
CA ILE A 331 -20.39 -3.79 -4.03
C ILE A 331 -21.10 -5.13 -4.17
N ALA A 332 -20.44 -6.11 -4.80
CA ALA A 332 -20.94 -7.48 -4.88
C ALA A 332 -19.80 -8.49 -4.74
N GLY A 333 -20.07 -9.64 -4.12
CA GLY A 333 -19.10 -10.72 -3.94
C GLY A 333 -18.07 -10.48 -2.85
N ASN A 334 -18.26 -9.50 -1.96
CA ASN A 334 -17.36 -9.23 -0.84
C ASN A 334 -17.49 -10.30 0.25
N THR A 335 -17.15 -11.55 -0.08
CA THR A 335 -17.25 -12.70 0.81
C THR A 335 -16.20 -12.67 1.93
N ALA A 336 -15.06 -12.03 1.67
CA ALA A 336 -14.04 -11.81 2.68
C ALA A 336 -14.44 -10.80 3.76
N GLY A 337 -15.59 -10.12 3.59
CA GLY A 337 -16.07 -9.12 4.54
C GLY A 337 -15.15 -7.93 4.69
N ARG A 338 -14.44 -7.53 3.61
CA ARG A 338 -13.53 -6.37 3.63
C ARG A 338 -14.26 -5.09 4.00
N LYS A 339 -13.72 -4.37 4.97
CA LYS A 339 -14.20 -3.04 5.32
C LYS A 339 -13.62 -2.04 4.33
N ILE A 340 -14.49 -1.25 3.72
CA ILE A 340 -14.11 -0.25 2.74
C ILE A 340 -14.40 1.12 3.33
N ASP A 341 -13.36 1.89 3.54
CA ASP A 341 -13.39 3.28 3.98
C ASP A 341 -12.84 4.18 2.88
N GLY A 342 -13.15 5.47 2.97
CA GLY A 342 -12.64 6.39 1.98
C GLY A 342 -12.77 7.85 2.36
N THR A 343 -12.25 8.67 1.43
CA THR A 343 -12.29 10.13 1.53
C THR A 343 -12.66 10.71 0.19
N VAL A 344 -13.63 11.61 0.20
CA VAL A 344 -13.97 12.46 -0.96
C VAL A 344 -13.27 13.81 -0.77
N THR A 345 -12.50 14.24 -1.76
CA THR A 345 -11.72 15.48 -1.68
C THR A 345 -11.99 16.36 -2.90
N LEU A 346 -12.51 17.56 -2.68
CA LEU A 346 -12.66 18.56 -3.72
C LEU A 346 -11.28 19.04 -4.19
N ARG A 347 -11.01 18.92 -5.48
CA ARG A 347 -9.76 19.39 -6.12
C ARG A 347 -9.92 20.76 -6.73
N GLU A 348 -10.98 20.94 -7.52
CA GLU A 348 -11.36 22.21 -8.13
C GLU A 348 -12.79 22.56 -7.78
N GLY A 349 -13.04 23.81 -7.41
CA GLY A 349 -14.34 24.33 -6.98
C GLY A 349 -14.26 25.11 -5.68
N VAL A 350 -15.41 25.57 -5.20
CA VAL A 350 -15.51 26.40 -3.98
C VAL A 350 -15.82 25.50 -2.79
N ALA A 351 -14.86 25.29 -1.90
CA ALA A 351 -14.98 24.36 -0.76
C ALA A 351 -16.17 24.66 0.16
N SER A 352 -16.49 25.93 0.40
CA SER A 352 -17.66 26.33 1.21
C SER A 352 -19.01 26.00 0.55
N CYS A 353 -19.00 25.62 -0.73
CA CYS A 353 -20.19 25.22 -1.49
C CYS A 353 -20.28 23.71 -1.70
N PHE A 354 -19.23 22.97 -1.37
CA PHE A 354 -19.15 21.53 -1.54
C PHE A 354 -19.50 20.81 -0.24
N LYS A 355 -20.33 19.80 -0.33
CA LYS A 355 -20.69 18.94 0.80
C LYS A 355 -20.88 17.51 0.31
N PHE A 356 -20.32 16.58 1.06
CA PHE A 356 -20.51 15.16 0.82
C PHE A 356 -21.23 14.52 2.02
N ASN A 357 -22.30 13.78 1.72
CA ASN A 357 -23.10 13.05 2.70
C ASN A 357 -23.49 13.92 3.92
N THR A 358 -23.28 13.42 5.13
CA THR A 358 -23.55 14.12 6.41
C THR A 358 -22.42 15.04 6.86
N ASN A 359 -21.30 15.07 6.13
CA ASN A 359 -20.17 15.94 6.44
C ASN A 359 -20.59 17.43 6.33
N PRO A 360 -19.94 18.34 7.08
CA PRO A 360 -20.16 19.76 6.88
C PRO A 360 -19.66 20.22 5.51
N TYR A 361 -20.10 21.40 5.06
CA TYR A 361 -19.52 22.04 3.88
C TYR A 361 -18.01 22.21 4.07
N GLY A 362 -17.23 21.85 3.06
CA GLY A 362 -15.78 21.88 3.11
C GLY A 362 -15.11 21.13 1.97
N GLN A 363 -13.78 21.03 2.03
CA GLN A 363 -12.99 20.40 0.98
C GLN A 363 -13.04 18.88 1.00
N THR A 364 -13.31 18.28 2.15
CA THR A 364 -13.24 16.83 2.35
C THR A 364 -14.49 16.27 3.01
N GLY A 365 -14.81 15.03 2.67
CA GLY A 365 -15.83 14.21 3.31
C GLY A 365 -15.31 12.78 3.51
N THR A 366 -15.96 12.00 4.38
CA THR A 366 -15.58 10.63 4.68
C THR A 366 -16.66 9.64 4.27
N ILE A 367 -16.22 8.41 3.94
CA ILE A 367 -17.04 7.28 3.57
C ILE A 367 -16.71 6.13 4.51
N ALA A 368 -17.71 5.37 4.94
CA ALA A 368 -17.56 4.09 5.61
C ALA A 368 -18.61 3.12 5.04
N LEU A 369 -18.19 2.20 4.22
CA LEU A 369 -19.06 1.22 3.56
C LEU A 369 -19.16 -0.12 4.31
N TRP A 370 -18.32 -0.35 5.33
CA TRP A 370 -18.41 -1.41 6.34
C TRP A 370 -18.79 -2.79 5.78
N ASN A 371 -18.07 -3.28 4.76
CA ASN A 371 -18.27 -4.59 4.13
C ASN A 371 -19.69 -4.86 3.58
N GLN A 372 -20.45 -3.84 3.29
CA GLN A 372 -21.80 -3.99 2.75
C GLN A 372 -21.76 -4.49 1.31
N ASN A 373 -22.49 -5.55 1.04
CA ASN A 373 -22.83 -5.94 -0.33
C ASN A 373 -24.10 -5.21 -0.75
N GLY A 374 -24.18 -4.79 -2.01
CA GLY A 374 -25.32 -4.10 -2.61
C GLY A 374 -25.04 -2.62 -2.89
N PRO A 375 -26.02 -1.92 -3.47
CA PRO A 375 -25.89 -0.53 -3.83
C PRO A 375 -25.89 0.36 -2.58
N ASN A 376 -24.93 1.28 -2.53
CA ASN A 376 -24.84 2.35 -1.54
C ASN A 376 -24.83 3.67 -2.29
N SER A 377 -25.72 4.59 -1.92
CA SER A 377 -25.83 5.92 -2.53
C SER A 377 -25.65 7.00 -1.49
N LEU A 378 -24.71 7.90 -1.74
CA LEU A 378 -24.41 9.00 -0.81
C LEU A 378 -24.48 10.34 -1.56
N PRO A 379 -25.17 11.35 -0.99
CA PRO A 379 -25.41 12.60 -1.68
C PRO A 379 -24.15 13.46 -1.75
N VAL A 380 -23.92 14.01 -2.94
CA VAL A 380 -22.98 15.10 -3.21
C VAL A 380 -23.81 16.36 -3.46
N ILE A 381 -23.49 17.45 -2.78
CA ILE A 381 -24.15 18.74 -2.93
C ILE A 381 -23.08 19.75 -3.34
N TYR A 382 -23.37 20.54 -4.38
CA TYR A 382 -22.55 21.66 -4.77
C TYR A 382 -23.39 22.90 -5.09
N ASN A 383 -23.26 23.91 -4.24
CA ASN A 383 -24.00 25.16 -4.35
C ASN A 383 -23.05 26.36 -4.53
N PRO A 384 -22.39 26.50 -5.69
CA PRO A 384 -21.48 27.61 -5.92
C PRO A 384 -22.24 28.95 -6.05
N PRO A 385 -21.55 30.10 -5.88
CA PRO A 385 -22.03 31.39 -6.36
C PRO A 385 -22.26 31.34 -7.88
N VAL A 386 -22.72 32.47 -8.48
CA VAL A 386 -22.89 32.54 -9.94
C VAL A 386 -21.63 32.04 -10.66
N VAL A 387 -21.81 31.01 -11.50
CA VAL A 387 -20.70 30.36 -12.22
C VAL A 387 -20.24 31.24 -13.38
N THR A 388 -18.93 31.44 -13.47
CA THR A 388 -18.28 32.15 -14.56
C THR A 388 -17.63 31.16 -15.54
N GLU A 389 -17.34 31.62 -16.75
CA GLU A 389 -16.61 30.78 -17.72
C GLU A 389 -15.23 30.37 -17.18
N ALA A 390 -14.61 31.21 -16.35
CA ALA A 390 -13.27 30.96 -15.82
C ALA A 390 -13.25 29.92 -14.69
N ASN A 391 -14.36 29.71 -13.97
CA ASN A 391 -14.46 28.74 -12.89
C ASN A 391 -15.52 27.64 -13.17
N GLY A 392 -15.77 27.39 -14.45
CA GLY A 392 -16.80 26.47 -14.92
C GLY A 392 -16.50 24.98 -14.74
N TRP A 393 -15.81 24.60 -13.65
CA TRP A 393 -15.45 23.21 -13.34
C TRP A 393 -15.68 22.86 -11.88
N ILE A 394 -16.04 21.58 -11.65
CA ILE A 394 -15.85 20.91 -10.37
C ILE A 394 -15.06 19.63 -10.62
N GLU A 395 -14.04 19.39 -9.83
CA GLU A 395 -13.30 18.14 -9.82
C GLU A 395 -13.17 17.64 -8.39
N TYR A 396 -13.49 16.38 -8.15
CA TYR A 396 -13.29 15.75 -6.85
C TYR A 396 -12.77 14.33 -6.99
N ASP A 397 -11.93 13.96 -6.04
CA ASP A 397 -11.37 12.61 -5.92
C ASP A 397 -12.13 11.82 -4.88
N VAL A 398 -12.33 10.54 -5.14
CA VAL A 398 -12.84 9.54 -4.22
C VAL A 398 -11.74 8.51 -4.01
N LEU A 399 -11.01 8.62 -2.90
CA LEU A 399 -10.03 7.63 -2.49
C LEU A 399 -10.74 6.56 -1.66
N LEU A 400 -10.74 5.32 -2.14
CA LEU A 400 -11.21 4.16 -1.40
C LEU A 400 -10.04 3.31 -0.92
N VAL A 401 -10.16 2.81 0.30
CA VAL A 401 -9.18 1.94 0.96
C VAL A 401 -9.92 0.81 1.65
N ASP A 402 -9.51 -0.43 1.45
CA ASP A 402 -10.02 -1.52 2.25
C ASP A 402 -9.01 -1.97 3.33
N ASP A 403 -9.47 -2.74 4.32
CA ASP A 403 -8.66 -3.26 5.42
C ASP A 403 -7.64 -4.33 5.01
N GLY A 404 -7.66 -4.77 3.75
CA GLY A 404 -6.69 -5.68 3.18
C GLY A 404 -5.61 -5.00 2.34
N GLY A 405 -5.56 -3.65 2.29
CA GLY A 405 -4.53 -2.89 1.58
C GLY A 405 -4.89 -2.44 0.16
N PHE A 406 -6.09 -2.76 -0.36
CA PHE A 406 -6.57 -2.14 -1.58
C PHE A 406 -6.63 -0.62 -1.42
N ARG A 407 -6.18 0.09 -2.46
CA ARG A 407 -6.21 1.54 -2.48
C ARG A 407 -6.39 2.03 -3.91
N LYS A 408 -7.48 2.73 -4.17
CA LYS A 408 -7.74 3.30 -5.50
C LYS A 408 -8.42 4.66 -5.39
N THR A 409 -8.01 5.56 -6.28
CA THR A 409 -8.62 6.89 -6.43
C THR A 409 -9.45 6.90 -7.72
N TYR A 410 -10.67 7.37 -7.59
CA TYR A 410 -11.57 7.66 -8.70
C TYR A 410 -11.71 9.17 -8.80
N THR A 411 -11.56 9.73 -9.99
CA THR A 411 -11.66 11.18 -10.21
C THR A 411 -12.92 11.48 -11.02
N PHE A 412 -13.74 12.36 -10.49
CA PHE A 412 -14.96 12.85 -11.13
C PHE A 412 -14.77 14.32 -11.53
N ARG A 413 -15.13 14.63 -12.75
CA ARG A 413 -14.99 15.96 -13.32
C ARG A 413 -16.26 16.37 -14.03
N HIS A 414 -16.85 17.49 -13.62
CA HIS A 414 -18.07 18.01 -14.19
C HIS A 414 -17.92 19.46 -14.60
N MET A 415 -18.59 19.83 -15.69
CA MET A 415 -18.75 21.21 -16.08
C MET A 415 -19.81 21.84 -15.19
N LEU A 416 -19.62 23.11 -14.84
CA LEU A 416 -20.56 23.89 -14.07
C LEU A 416 -21.31 24.85 -14.98
N ALA A 417 -22.57 25.13 -14.67
CA ALA A 417 -23.34 26.17 -15.30
C ALA A 417 -24.43 26.69 -14.38
N ASN A 418 -24.82 27.95 -14.56
CA ASN A 418 -26.05 28.47 -13.97
C ASN A 418 -27.25 28.02 -14.80
N GLU A 419 -28.39 27.72 -14.18
CA GLU A 419 -29.61 27.37 -14.88
C GLU A 419 -30.56 28.57 -14.99
N ILE A 420 -31.00 28.85 -16.24
CA ILE A 420 -32.12 29.72 -16.53
C ILE A 420 -33.27 28.86 -17.08
N ARG A 421 -34.48 29.08 -16.60
CA ARG A 421 -35.71 28.53 -17.16
C ARG A 421 -36.51 29.63 -17.81
N ALA A 422 -36.76 29.48 -19.11
CA ALA A 422 -37.63 30.35 -19.85
C ALA A 422 -38.96 29.65 -20.13
N VAL A 423 -40.04 30.13 -19.52
CA VAL A 423 -41.36 29.53 -19.58
C VAL A 423 -42.18 30.25 -20.66
N PRO A 424 -42.68 29.54 -21.66
CA PRO A 424 -43.52 30.13 -22.71
C PRO A 424 -44.90 30.49 -22.17
N TYR A 425 -45.66 31.29 -22.92
CA TYR A 425 -47.07 31.54 -22.69
C TYR A 425 -47.88 30.66 -23.62
N GLY A 426 -48.45 29.56 -23.13
CA GLY A 426 -49.07 28.56 -23.98
C GLY A 426 -48.07 27.82 -24.88
N ASP A 427 -48.38 27.67 -26.18
CA ASP A 427 -47.61 26.91 -27.11
C ASP A 427 -46.55 27.72 -27.91
N GLU A 428 -46.25 28.96 -27.50
CA GLU A 428 -45.30 29.82 -28.20
C GLU A 428 -43.87 29.25 -28.15
N ALA A 429 -43.21 29.22 -29.30
CA ALA A 429 -41.86 28.77 -29.36
C ALA A 429 -40.83 29.83 -29.01
N LEU A 430 -40.32 29.79 -27.78
CA LEU A 430 -39.20 30.62 -27.38
C LEU A 430 -37.90 30.14 -28.04
N THR A 431 -36.98 31.06 -28.31
CA THR A 431 -35.62 30.75 -28.78
C THR A 431 -34.57 31.38 -27.85
N VAL A 432 -33.37 30.81 -27.87
CA VAL A 432 -32.25 31.27 -27.06
C VAL A 432 -30.96 31.30 -27.90
N THR A 433 -30.12 32.30 -27.62
CA THR A 433 -28.78 32.44 -28.21
C THR A 433 -27.78 32.86 -27.14
N GLY A 434 -26.51 32.52 -27.34
CA GLY A 434 -25.43 32.87 -26.40
C GLY A 434 -25.34 31.93 -25.19
N ALA A 435 -26.08 30.81 -25.19
CA ALA A 435 -25.97 29.77 -24.19
C ALA A 435 -25.12 28.58 -24.75
N PRO A 436 -24.23 27.98 -23.95
CA PRO A 436 -23.49 26.78 -24.37
C PRO A 436 -24.40 25.58 -24.62
N TYR A 437 -25.48 25.46 -23.88
CA TYR A 437 -26.46 24.38 -24.05
C TYR A 437 -27.85 24.79 -23.60
N TYR A 438 -28.87 24.25 -24.23
CA TYR A 438 -30.26 24.31 -23.77
C TYR A 438 -31.06 23.07 -24.20
N LEU A 439 -32.10 22.78 -23.41
CA LEU A 439 -33.05 21.70 -23.65
C LEU A 439 -34.49 22.29 -23.64
N ARG A 440 -35.30 21.94 -24.64
CA ARG A 440 -36.75 22.24 -24.60
C ARG A 440 -37.47 21.05 -23.96
N GLN A 441 -38.27 21.37 -22.93
CA GLN A 441 -39.12 20.40 -22.22
C GLN A 441 -40.45 20.21 -23.01
N GLU A 442 -41.22 19.19 -22.66
CA GLU A 442 -42.50 18.87 -23.27
C GLU A 442 -43.53 20.01 -23.14
N ASP A 443 -43.48 20.74 -22.02
CA ASP A 443 -44.34 21.91 -21.77
C ASP A 443 -43.86 23.20 -22.48
N GLY A 444 -42.85 23.07 -23.35
CA GLY A 444 -42.25 24.18 -24.09
C GLY A 444 -41.22 25.00 -23.29
N THR A 445 -41.06 24.75 -22.01
CA THR A 445 -40.06 25.44 -21.15
C THR A 445 -38.65 25.15 -21.67
N LEU A 446 -37.82 26.20 -21.77
CA LEU A 446 -36.41 26.06 -22.06
C LEU A 446 -35.62 25.97 -20.77
N ARG A 447 -34.90 24.87 -20.53
CA ARG A 447 -33.82 24.76 -19.53
C ARG A 447 -32.53 25.16 -20.21
N ILE A 448 -31.80 26.11 -19.67
CA ILE A 448 -30.67 26.76 -20.32
C ILE A 448 -29.48 26.74 -19.35
N ALA A 449 -28.38 26.13 -19.78
CA ALA A 449 -27.08 26.23 -19.12
C ALA A 449 -26.36 27.50 -19.62
N CYS A 450 -25.92 28.36 -18.72
CA CYS A 450 -25.17 29.56 -19.11
C CYS A 450 -24.19 29.99 -18.02
N TYR A 451 -23.24 30.85 -18.42
CA TYR A 451 -22.30 31.50 -17.50
C TYR A 451 -22.84 32.87 -17.04
N GLU A 452 -22.03 33.63 -16.30
CA GLU A 452 -22.37 34.94 -15.72
C GLU A 452 -22.89 35.96 -16.74
N ASN A 453 -22.44 35.84 -17.98
CA ASN A 453 -22.88 36.73 -19.07
C ASN A 453 -24.36 36.52 -19.47
N GLY A 454 -24.91 35.35 -19.08
CA GLY A 454 -26.29 34.98 -19.39
C GLY A 454 -26.51 34.55 -20.83
N CYS A 455 -27.77 34.64 -21.26
CA CYS A 455 -28.20 34.31 -22.62
C CYS A 455 -29.26 35.29 -23.11
N THR A 456 -29.39 35.39 -24.42
CA THR A 456 -30.47 36.22 -25.03
C THR A 456 -31.66 35.33 -25.34
N LEU A 457 -32.77 35.60 -24.66
CA LEU A 457 -34.07 34.99 -24.92
C LEU A 457 -34.81 35.78 -26.00
N ARG A 458 -35.55 35.10 -26.84
CA ARG A 458 -36.40 35.73 -27.87
C ARG A 458 -37.78 35.08 -27.91
N ALA A 459 -38.80 35.90 -27.88
CA ALA A 459 -40.20 35.53 -28.08
C ALA A 459 -40.70 36.04 -29.42
N PRO A 460 -41.65 35.35 -30.11
CA PRO A 460 -42.33 35.91 -31.26
C PRO A 460 -43.08 37.21 -30.93
N GLN A 461 -43.03 38.20 -31.83
CA GLN A 461 -43.75 39.48 -31.66
C GLN A 461 -45.28 39.30 -31.59
N TYR A 462 -45.79 38.37 -32.43
CA TYR A 462 -47.18 37.98 -32.51
C TYR A 462 -47.33 36.46 -32.53
N SER A 463 -48.35 35.94 -31.86
CA SER A 463 -48.67 34.51 -31.85
C SER A 463 -50.18 34.34 -31.56
N ALA A 464 -50.89 33.51 -32.32
CA ALA A 464 -52.28 33.09 -32.15
C ALA A 464 -53.28 34.26 -31.87
N GLY A 465 -53.09 35.43 -32.53
CA GLY A 465 -53.94 36.60 -32.35
C GLY A 465 -53.62 37.42 -31.10
N MET A 466 -52.49 37.21 -30.50
CA MET A 466 -51.97 37.94 -29.33
C MET A 466 -50.65 38.64 -29.68
N ARG A 467 -50.31 39.67 -28.95
CA ARG A 467 -49.05 40.41 -29.03
C ARG A 467 -48.24 40.18 -27.78
N PHE A 468 -46.93 40.06 -27.97
CA PHE A 468 -46.00 39.95 -26.86
C PHE A 468 -46.12 41.19 -25.94
N ALA A 469 -46.30 40.93 -24.62
CA ALA A 469 -46.49 41.95 -23.61
C ALA A 469 -45.25 42.16 -22.75
N GLY A 470 -44.36 41.19 -22.70
CA GLY A 470 -43.10 41.29 -21.98
C GLY A 470 -42.63 40.02 -21.30
N TRP A 471 -41.42 40.12 -20.75
CA TRP A 471 -40.79 39.12 -19.90
C TRP A 471 -41.04 39.45 -18.43
N TYR A 472 -41.33 38.43 -17.62
CA TYR A 472 -41.68 38.63 -16.18
C TYR A 472 -40.88 37.67 -15.32
N ALA A 473 -40.59 38.10 -14.06
CA ALA A 473 -39.87 37.33 -13.08
C ALA A 473 -40.73 36.29 -12.32
N ASP A 474 -42.06 36.39 -12.45
CA ASP A 474 -42.99 35.55 -11.71
C ASP A 474 -44.17 35.09 -12.58
N ALA A 475 -44.70 33.90 -12.27
CA ALA A 475 -45.82 33.29 -12.99
C ALA A 475 -47.14 34.08 -12.88
N ALA A 476 -47.28 35.00 -11.93
CA ALA A 476 -48.45 35.86 -11.79
C ALA A 476 -48.33 37.15 -12.60
N TYR A 477 -47.21 37.30 -13.34
CA TYR A 477 -46.90 38.44 -14.21
C TYR A 477 -46.98 39.82 -13.48
N ARG A 478 -46.47 39.86 -12.26
CA ARG A 478 -46.47 41.07 -11.46
C ARG A 478 -45.21 41.90 -11.65
N THR A 479 -44.06 41.22 -11.78
CA THR A 479 -42.75 41.85 -11.90
C THR A 479 -42.25 41.75 -13.32
N ARG A 480 -42.42 42.85 -14.07
CA ARG A 480 -41.98 42.89 -15.47
C ARG A 480 -40.48 43.21 -15.57
N LEU A 481 -39.76 42.40 -16.33
CA LEU A 481 -38.32 42.50 -16.59
C LEU A 481 -38.00 43.31 -17.85
N SER A 482 -38.79 43.09 -18.93
CA SER A 482 -38.60 43.75 -20.22
C SER A 482 -39.89 43.74 -21.05
N THR A 483 -40.06 44.75 -21.95
CA THR A 483 -41.11 44.79 -22.98
C THR A 483 -40.60 44.37 -24.35
N GLU A 484 -39.29 44.24 -24.50
CA GLU A 484 -38.68 43.90 -25.77
C GLU A 484 -38.80 42.39 -26.05
N VAL A 485 -39.02 42.00 -27.28
CA VAL A 485 -39.07 40.60 -27.70
C VAL A 485 -37.76 39.84 -27.50
N GLN A 486 -36.65 40.58 -27.45
CA GLN A 486 -35.32 40.06 -27.08
C GLN A 486 -34.97 40.57 -25.68
N TYR A 487 -34.54 39.66 -24.85
CA TYR A 487 -34.17 39.96 -23.47
C TYR A 487 -32.86 39.25 -23.08
N LEU A 488 -31.85 40.03 -22.68
CA LEU A 488 -30.64 39.50 -22.10
C LEU A 488 -30.95 39.09 -20.65
N CYS A 489 -31.09 37.78 -20.45
CA CYS A 489 -31.31 37.18 -19.15
C CYS A 489 -29.99 36.80 -18.53
N LYS A 490 -29.70 37.40 -17.36
CA LYS A 490 -28.48 37.00 -16.57
C LYS A 490 -28.89 36.05 -15.45
N PRO A 491 -28.08 35.03 -15.17
CA PRO A 491 -28.34 34.10 -14.08
C PRO A 491 -28.10 34.77 -12.72
N SER A 492 -28.76 34.23 -11.70
CA SER A 492 -28.48 34.51 -10.29
C SER A 492 -27.77 33.33 -9.63
N ALA A 493 -27.37 33.49 -8.38
CA ALA A 493 -26.80 32.37 -7.59
C ALA A 493 -27.82 31.25 -7.29
N THR A 494 -29.09 31.50 -7.54
CA THR A 494 -30.18 30.52 -7.48
C THR A 494 -30.82 30.39 -8.86
N LEU A 495 -31.69 29.37 -9.04
CA LEU A 495 -32.42 29.17 -10.27
C LEU A 495 -33.12 30.46 -10.71
N THR A 496 -32.86 30.92 -11.94
CA THR A 496 -33.49 32.06 -12.56
C THR A 496 -34.63 31.56 -13.44
N VAL A 497 -35.86 31.99 -13.15
CA VAL A 497 -37.03 31.65 -13.97
C VAL A 497 -37.59 32.91 -14.60
N VAL A 498 -37.87 32.87 -15.89
CA VAL A 498 -38.40 33.98 -16.68
C VAL A 498 -39.63 33.51 -17.46
N TYR A 499 -40.70 34.29 -17.42
CA TYR A 499 -41.97 33.98 -18.04
C TYR A 499 -42.24 34.94 -19.20
N ALA A 500 -42.59 34.42 -20.35
CA ALA A 500 -43.15 35.21 -21.44
C ALA A 500 -44.62 35.47 -21.20
N LYS A 501 -45.12 36.67 -21.56
CA LYS A 501 -46.54 37.03 -21.48
C LYS A 501 -47.01 37.61 -22.80
N TYR A 502 -48.24 37.26 -23.17
CA TYR A 502 -48.94 37.80 -24.32
C TYR A 502 -50.29 38.39 -23.89
N GLU A 503 -50.74 39.40 -24.63
CA GLU A 503 -52.02 40.07 -24.42
C GLU A 503 -52.77 40.08 -25.74
N LYS A 504 -54.14 40.06 -25.71
CA LYS A 504 -54.99 40.13 -26.93
C LYS A 504 -54.71 41.43 -27.69
N LEU A 505 -54.69 41.32 -29.00
CA LEU A 505 -54.61 42.46 -29.90
C LEU A 505 -55.80 43.37 -29.80
#